data_c5794a9b557ce990c7d0bb1f09ed7d13
#
_entry.id   c5794a9b557ce990c7d0bb1f09ed7d13
#
_cell.length_a   1.000
_cell.length_b   1.000
_cell.length_c   1.000
_cell.angle_alpha   90.00
_cell.angle_beta   90.00
_cell.angle_gamma   90.00
#
_symmetry.space_group_name_H-M   'P 1'
#
loop_
_entity.id
_entity.type
_entity.pdbx_description
1 polymer ?
#
loop_
_entity_poly.entity_id
_entity_poly.type
_entity_poly.pdbx_seq_one_letter_code
_entity_poly.pdbx_strand_id
1 'polypeptide(L)'
;MDGNCRECTSLGNTETVENTEAPPRPGRGDREVIIVGGSAAGLFTAARVARGGRRVRVLESKPQFEPRPRTLIVTDHFRNQMGTSARESIINEIHRFELFTDGRSAQVALTKPDLIIERSRLIPALAREAQQAGAALSFDTRFLGIGPNARGLRLELESGGKHEELHADSVVGADGAASRVARTSGWPPIETVPLVQAIVRPPKDCPPDTTRVWFVPDDTPYFYWLIPESPERAALGVIGEHGSDTKRCFERFLEKKQLEPLEWQGARIPVYRGWVPVRRPIGNGEVYLVGDAAAQVKVSTVGGIVTGFRGALGVSQALLQNGKSQELAALRRELGTHWLIRRALHHFEQKDYSQLVDLLDASTRQSLGEINRDESTRLLWNVVRRQPRLVLLGLRGLLMGKGERS
;
A
#
# COMPACT_ATOMS: atom_id res chain seq x y z
N MET A 1 82.44 56.57 21.61
CA MET A 1 81.94 56.90 20.25
C MET A 1 80.86 55.94 19.93
N ASP A 2 79.72 56.31 20.29
CA ASP A 2 78.62 56.83 19.45
C ASP A 2 77.99 55.75 18.55
N GLY A 3 76.78 55.48 18.76
CA GLY A 3 75.88 55.00 17.73
C GLY A 3 74.57 54.37 18.22
N ASN A 4 73.70 55.23 18.60
CA ASN A 4 72.26 55.08 18.81
C ASN A 4 71.57 54.42 17.64
N CYS A 5 70.65 53.46 17.77
CA CYS A 5 69.49 53.37 16.92
C CYS A 5 68.34 52.52 17.54
N ARG A 6 67.35 53.19 17.93
CA ARG A 6 65.86 53.09 17.87
C ARG A 6 65.17 51.73 17.88
N GLU A 7 64.32 51.64 18.83
CA GLU A 7 63.14 50.79 18.93
C GLU A 7 62.35 50.68 17.65
N CYS A 8 61.90 49.45 17.35
CA CYS A 8 60.70 49.17 16.54
C CYS A 8 59.84 48.19 17.30
N THR A 9 58.85 48.70 17.97
CA THR A 9 57.67 47.97 18.48
C THR A 9 56.83 47.43 17.34
N SER A 10 56.69 46.12 17.22
CA SER A 10 55.68 45.50 16.40
C SER A 10 54.68 44.82 17.32
N LEU A 11 53.52 45.43 17.41
CA LEU A 11 52.28 44.87 17.96
C LEU A 11 51.83 43.73 17.06
N GLY A 12 52.01 42.49 17.52
CA GLY A 12 51.41 41.32 16.88
C GLY A 12 50.09 41.00 17.63
N ASN A 13 48.97 41.39 17.04
CA ASN A 13 47.68 40.89 17.40
C ASN A 13 47.60 39.42 17.00
N THR A 14 47.71 38.53 17.96
CA THR A 14 47.29 37.14 17.83
C THR A 14 45.81 37.09 18.18
N GLU A 15 44.96 37.15 17.14
CA GLU A 15 43.56 36.74 17.25
C GLU A 15 43.54 35.25 17.60
N THR A 16 43.20 34.94 18.83
CA THR A 16 42.81 33.59 19.29
C THR A 16 41.49 33.26 18.61
N VAL A 17 41.58 32.39 17.60
CA VAL A 17 40.39 31.74 17.02
C VAL A 17 39.82 30.84 18.11
N GLU A 18 38.76 31.29 18.76
CA GLU A 18 37.93 30.46 19.63
C GLU A 18 37.34 29.33 18.79
N ASN A 19 37.71 28.10 19.15
CA ASN A 19 37.15 26.88 18.60
C ASN A 19 35.69 26.79 19.06
N THR A 20 34.73 27.30 18.27
CA THR A 20 33.30 27.09 18.48
C THR A 20 33.03 25.62 18.24
N GLU A 21 32.95 24.83 19.30
CA GLU A 21 32.43 23.46 19.23
C GLU A 21 31.07 23.49 18.52
N ALA A 22 30.95 22.71 17.43
CA ALA A 22 29.71 22.50 16.77
C ALA A 22 28.67 21.98 17.78
N PRO A 23 27.43 22.52 17.81
CA PRO A 23 26.42 22.09 18.78
C PRO A 23 26.26 20.57 18.74
N PRO A 24 26.12 19.90 19.91
CA PRO A 24 26.00 18.45 19.98
C PRO A 24 24.84 18.01 19.07
N ARG A 25 25.06 16.95 18.29
CA ARG A 25 24.01 16.38 17.45
C ARG A 25 22.83 16.01 18.34
N PRO A 26 21.60 16.45 18.03
CA PRO A 26 20.43 16.15 18.84
C PRO A 26 20.35 14.65 19.06
N GLY A 27 20.03 14.24 20.29
CA GLY A 27 19.87 12.86 20.68
C GLY A 27 18.83 12.15 19.78
N ARG A 28 18.89 10.83 19.67
CA ARG A 28 18.00 10.05 18.79
C ARG A 28 16.51 10.32 19.05
N GLY A 29 16.13 10.73 20.28
CA GLY A 29 14.76 11.05 20.70
C GLY A 29 14.24 12.41 20.21
N ASP A 30 15.13 13.36 19.90
CA ASP A 30 14.74 14.73 19.51
C ASP A 30 14.40 14.89 18.02
N ARG A 31 14.62 13.85 17.23
CA ARG A 31 14.37 13.89 15.78
C ARG A 31 12.91 13.63 15.47
N GLU A 32 12.24 14.62 14.88
CA GLU A 32 10.84 14.50 14.52
C GLU A 32 10.66 13.80 13.16
N VAL A 33 9.71 12.87 13.10
CA VAL A 33 9.27 12.19 11.88
C VAL A 33 7.88 12.70 11.53
N ILE A 34 7.74 13.31 10.37
CA ILE A 34 6.46 13.79 9.85
C ILE A 34 5.88 12.75 8.90
N ILE A 35 4.64 12.35 9.13
CA ILE A 35 3.89 11.45 8.26
C ILE A 35 2.79 12.24 7.56
N VAL A 36 2.83 12.27 6.24
CA VAL A 36 1.84 12.98 5.43
C VAL A 36 0.77 12.00 4.97
N GLY A 37 -0.44 12.16 5.49
CA GLY A 37 -1.64 11.36 5.21
C GLY A 37 -2.01 10.40 6.33
N GLY A 38 -3.22 10.55 6.86
CA GLY A 38 -3.86 9.68 7.87
C GLY A 38 -4.43 8.39 7.26
N SER A 39 -3.70 7.77 6.34
CA SER A 39 -4.06 6.49 5.73
C SER A 39 -3.73 5.32 6.65
N ALA A 40 -4.25 4.11 6.33
CA ALA A 40 -3.95 2.91 7.10
C ALA A 40 -2.44 2.66 7.24
N ALA A 41 -1.66 2.78 6.16
CA ALA A 41 -0.21 2.62 6.20
C ALA A 41 0.48 3.75 6.98
N GLY A 42 0.01 5.00 6.85
CA GLY A 42 0.55 6.14 7.58
C GLY A 42 0.36 6.03 9.08
N LEU A 43 -0.87 5.74 9.52
CA LEU A 43 -1.19 5.56 10.95
C LEU A 43 -0.48 4.37 11.57
N PHE A 44 -0.37 3.26 10.83
CA PHE A 44 0.40 2.09 11.28
C PHE A 44 1.90 2.42 11.41
N THR A 45 2.47 3.18 10.46
CA THR A 45 3.84 3.68 10.57
C THR A 45 4.00 4.56 11.80
N ALA A 46 3.05 5.49 12.02
CA ALA A 46 3.07 6.40 13.17
C ALA A 46 3.13 5.66 14.50
N ALA A 47 2.24 4.69 14.70
CA ALA A 47 2.20 3.89 15.91
C ALA A 47 3.54 3.16 16.17
N ARG A 48 4.14 2.57 15.13
CA ARG A 48 5.38 1.81 15.27
C ARG A 48 6.60 2.68 15.52
N VAL A 49 6.71 3.80 14.83
CA VAL A 49 7.83 4.73 14.96
C VAL A 49 7.77 5.44 16.31
N ALA A 50 6.57 5.81 16.79
CA ALA A 50 6.37 6.41 18.11
C ALA A 50 6.70 5.42 19.24
N ARG A 51 6.24 4.15 19.14
CA ARG A 51 6.67 3.08 20.10
C ARG A 51 8.18 2.85 20.10
N GLY A 52 8.84 3.11 18.99
CA GLY A 52 10.31 3.08 18.88
C GLY A 52 11.02 4.29 19.50
N GLY A 53 10.29 5.17 20.19
CA GLY A 53 10.86 6.32 20.93
C GLY A 53 11.15 7.54 20.05
N ARG A 54 10.59 7.64 18.81
CA ARG A 54 10.72 8.83 17.97
C ARG A 54 9.53 9.75 18.16
N ARG A 55 9.75 11.06 18.10
CA ARG A 55 8.66 12.03 17.99
C ARG A 55 8.02 11.89 16.62
N VAL A 56 6.70 11.73 16.60
CA VAL A 56 5.93 11.51 15.36
C VAL A 56 4.75 12.46 15.30
N ARG A 57 4.55 13.07 14.14
CA ARG A 57 3.36 13.86 13.82
C ARG A 57 2.77 13.39 12.50
N VAL A 58 1.47 13.13 12.49
CA VAL A 58 0.71 12.80 11.29
C VAL A 58 -0.05 14.03 10.83
N LEU A 59 0.11 14.41 9.58
CA LEU A 59 -0.61 15.50 8.94
C LEU A 59 -1.77 14.93 8.12
N GLU A 60 -2.99 15.32 8.44
CA GLU A 60 -4.20 14.97 7.68
C GLU A 60 -4.83 16.24 7.12
N SER A 61 -5.07 16.24 5.83
CA SER A 61 -5.60 17.39 5.09
C SER A 61 -7.07 17.70 5.38
N LYS A 62 -7.80 16.74 5.93
CA LYS A 62 -9.20 16.94 6.34
C LYS A 62 -9.30 17.39 7.78
N PRO A 63 -10.38 18.09 8.16
CA PRO A 63 -10.59 18.57 9.53
C PRO A 63 -10.80 17.42 10.54
N GLN A 64 -11.14 16.23 10.06
CA GLN A 64 -11.28 15.01 10.86
C GLN A 64 -11.11 13.76 9.99
N PHE A 65 -10.99 12.59 10.60
CA PHE A 65 -11.05 11.35 9.84
C PHE A 65 -12.49 11.11 9.37
N GLU A 66 -12.66 11.16 8.05
CA GLU A 66 -13.90 10.82 7.36
C GLU A 66 -13.61 9.69 6.36
N PRO A 67 -13.29 8.49 6.84
CA PRO A 67 -12.98 7.40 5.95
C PRO A 67 -14.27 6.99 5.23
N ARG A 68 -14.27 7.13 3.91
CA ARG A 68 -15.40 6.64 3.09
C ARG A 68 -15.53 5.15 3.29
N PRO A 69 -16.75 4.63 3.50
CA PRO A 69 -17.02 3.20 3.60
C PRO A 69 -16.40 2.46 2.42
N ARG A 70 -15.73 1.37 2.70
CA ARG A 70 -15.16 0.51 1.67
C ARG A 70 -14.84 -0.86 2.25
N THR A 71 -15.50 -1.85 1.72
CA THR A 71 -15.26 -3.25 2.02
C THR A 71 -13.97 -3.70 1.38
N LEU A 72 -13.14 -4.34 2.16
CA LEU A 72 -11.85 -4.88 1.72
C LEU A 72 -11.73 -6.33 2.18
N ILE A 73 -11.11 -7.18 1.36
CA ILE A 73 -10.77 -8.54 1.73
C ILE A 73 -9.26 -8.63 2.00
N VAL A 74 -8.91 -9.16 3.16
CA VAL A 74 -7.52 -9.35 3.58
C VAL A 74 -7.31 -10.78 4.06
N THR A 75 -6.08 -11.23 4.05
CA THR A 75 -5.73 -12.58 4.55
C THR A 75 -5.64 -12.59 6.07
N ASP A 76 -5.59 -13.78 6.68
CA ASP A 76 -5.39 -13.98 8.12
C ASP A 76 -4.10 -13.30 8.66
N HIS A 77 -3.10 -13.05 7.82
CA HIS A 77 -1.91 -12.26 8.19
C HIS A 77 -2.22 -10.88 8.77
N PHE A 78 -3.37 -10.31 8.40
CA PHE A 78 -3.86 -9.06 8.96
C PHE A 78 -4.02 -9.12 10.49
N ARG A 79 -4.53 -10.22 11.05
CA ARG A 79 -4.67 -10.39 12.51
C ARG A 79 -3.31 -10.34 13.21
N ASN A 80 -2.31 -11.00 12.62
CA ASN A 80 -0.97 -11.07 13.19
C ASN A 80 -0.24 -9.71 13.16
N GLN A 81 -0.53 -8.88 12.15
CA GLN A 81 0.07 -7.57 12.01
C GLN A 81 -0.53 -6.51 12.93
N MET A 82 -1.84 -6.59 13.16
CA MET A 82 -2.63 -5.53 13.79
C MET A 82 -3.02 -5.80 15.25
N GLY A 83 -2.90 -7.05 15.73
CA GLY A 83 -3.31 -7.38 17.09
C GLY A 83 -4.79 -7.09 17.37
N THR A 84 -5.08 -6.49 18.52
CA THR A 84 -6.45 -6.23 18.96
C THR A 84 -7.17 -5.12 18.19
N SER A 85 -6.43 -4.11 17.72
CA SER A 85 -7.00 -2.96 16.98
C SER A 85 -7.68 -3.36 15.68
N ALA A 86 -7.23 -4.45 15.07
CA ALA A 86 -7.82 -4.98 13.84
C ALA A 86 -9.24 -5.54 14.04
N ARG A 87 -9.53 -6.08 15.21
CA ARG A 87 -10.79 -6.82 15.46
C ARG A 87 -12.02 -5.97 15.23
N GLU A 88 -11.95 -4.69 15.58
CA GLU A 88 -13.07 -3.75 15.41
C GLU A 88 -13.44 -3.51 13.93
N SER A 89 -12.47 -3.70 13.02
CA SER A 89 -12.68 -3.51 11.58
C SER A 89 -13.17 -4.75 10.86
N ILE A 90 -13.07 -5.94 11.48
CA ILE A 90 -13.52 -7.21 10.89
C ILE A 90 -15.03 -7.30 10.99
N ILE A 91 -15.69 -7.50 9.84
CA ILE A 91 -17.14 -7.60 9.75
C ILE A 91 -17.63 -8.97 9.32
N ASN A 92 -16.77 -9.78 8.65
CA ASN A 92 -17.10 -11.13 8.22
C ASN A 92 -15.82 -11.97 8.03
N GLU A 93 -15.99 -13.30 7.92
CA GLU A 93 -14.95 -14.27 7.62
C GLU A 93 -15.32 -15.09 6.39
N ILE A 94 -14.38 -15.27 5.47
CA ILE A 94 -14.57 -16.01 4.22
C ILE A 94 -13.81 -17.33 4.32
N HIS A 95 -14.52 -18.42 4.19
CA HIS A 95 -13.99 -19.77 4.22
C HIS A 95 -13.87 -20.42 2.83
N ARG A 96 -14.46 -19.81 1.80
CA ARG A 96 -14.49 -20.35 0.43
C ARG A 96 -14.37 -19.27 -0.63
N PHE A 97 -13.74 -19.65 -1.73
CA PHE A 97 -13.79 -18.92 -3.00
C PHE A 97 -14.49 -19.77 -4.06
N GLU A 98 -15.40 -19.16 -4.80
CA GLU A 98 -15.97 -19.71 -6.03
C GLU A 98 -15.44 -18.92 -7.22
N LEU A 99 -14.79 -19.61 -8.16
CA LEU A 99 -14.21 -19.03 -9.37
C LEU A 99 -15.08 -19.41 -10.56
N PHE A 100 -15.46 -18.46 -11.38
CA PHE A 100 -16.37 -18.65 -12.52
C PHE A 100 -15.73 -18.15 -13.80
N THR A 101 -15.96 -18.86 -14.90
CA THR A 101 -15.61 -18.47 -16.25
C THR A 101 -16.44 -19.30 -17.25
N ASP A 102 -17.10 -18.68 -18.24
CA ASP A 102 -17.77 -19.32 -19.38
C ASP A 102 -18.47 -20.65 -19.05
N GLY A 103 -19.40 -20.63 -18.10
CA GLY A 103 -20.17 -21.82 -17.69
C GLY A 103 -19.40 -22.83 -16.82
N ARG A 104 -18.09 -22.61 -16.57
CA ARG A 104 -17.27 -23.43 -15.69
C ARG A 104 -17.14 -22.79 -14.32
N SER A 105 -16.95 -23.63 -13.30
CA SER A 105 -16.66 -23.16 -11.95
C SER A 105 -15.70 -24.07 -11.20
N ALA A 106 -14.99 -23.48 -10.24
CA ALA A 106 -14.19 -24.24 -9.26
C ALA A 106 -14.36 -23.62 -7.89
N GLN A 107 -14.41 -24.47 -6.86
CA GLN A 107 -14.49 -24.03 -5.48
C GLN A 107 -13.17 -24.33 -4.75
N VAL A 108 -12.67 -23.36 -3.99
CA VAL A 108 -11.48 -23.50 -3.14
C VAL A 108 -11.88 -23.24 -1.70
N ALA A 109 -11.75 -24.25 -0.84
CA ALA A 109 -11.94 -24.11 0.60
C ALA A 109 -10.64 -23.61 1.24
N LEU A 110 -10.73 -22.62 2.13
CA LEU A 110 -9.59 -22.05 2.82
C LEU A 110 -9.37 -22.75 4.16
N THR A 111 -8.13 -23.13 4.46
CA THR A 111 -7.75 -23.70 5.76
C THR A 111 -7.81 -22.63 6.86
N LYS A 112 -7.43 -21.40 6.51
CA LYS A 112 -7.57 -20.22 7.35
C LYS A 112 -8.47 -19.21 6.65
N PRO A 113 -9.47 -18.64 7.33
CA PRO A 113 -10.39 -17.72 6.69
C PRO A 113 -9.67 -16.45 6.24
N ASP A 114 -10.08 -15.91 5.10
CA ASP A 114 -9.86 -14.51 4.80
C ASP A 114 -10.83 -13.63 5.57
N LEU A 115 -10.43 -12.41 5.81
CA LEU A 115 -11.20 -11.47 6.64
C LEU A 115 -11.78 -10.37 5.78
N ILE A 116 -13.05 -10.09 6.00
CA ILE A 116 -13.67 -8.90 5.43
C ILE A 116 -13.58 -7.79 6.46
N ILE A 117 -12.95 -6.70 6.05
CA ILE A 117 -12.76 -5.52 6.90
C ILE A 117 -13.45 -4.31 6.31
N GLU A 118 -13.95 -3.44 7.20
CA GLU A 118 -14.53 -2.17 6.83
C GLU A 118 -13.57 -1.02 7.12
N ARG A 119 -13.20 -0.30 6.05
CA ARG A 119 -12.20 0.78 6.14
C ARG A 119 -12.61 1.90 7.09
N SER A 120 -13.91 2.23 7.16
CA SER A 120 -14.43 3.27 8.06
C SER A 120 -14.27 2.91 9.54
N ARG A 121 -14.12 1.62 9.89
CA ARG A 121 -13.80 1.15 11.23
C ARG A 121 -12.28 1.02 11.45
N LEU A 122 -11.54 0.62 10.42
CA LEU A 122 -10.09 0.43 10.50
C LEU A 122 -9.34 1.73 10.78
N ILE A 123 -9.64 2.81 10.05
CA ILE A 123 -8.89 4.07 10.17
C ILE A 123 -8.99 4.69 11.58
N PRO A 124 -10.17 4.82 12.21
CA PRO A 124 -10.25 5.30 13.59
C PRO A 124 -9.52 4.41 14.61
N ALA A 125 -9.57 3.07 14.43
CA ALA A 125 -8.86 2.14 15.31
C ALA A 125 -7.34 2.36 15.24
N LEU A 126 -6.79 2.49 14.03
CA LEU A 126 -5.38 2.81 13.81
C LEU A 126 -4.98 4.18 14.34
N ALA A 127 -5.86 5.17 14.22
CA ALA A 127 -5.61 6.52 14.75
C ALA A 127 -5.50 6.50 16.28
N ARG A 128 -6.41 5.81 16.97
CA ARG A 128 -6.32 5.61 18.41
C ARG A 128 -5.02 4.90 18.81
N GLU A 129 -4.65 3.87 18.08
CA GLU A 129 -3.39 3.13 18.32
C GLU A 129 -2.15 4.03 18.16
N ALA A 130 -2.13 4.88 17.12
CA ALA A 130 -1.06 5.84 16.90
C ALA A 130 -0.96 6.88 18.02
N GLN A 131 -2.10 7.44 18.47
CA GLN A 131 -2.15 8.38 19.60
C GLN A 131 -1.71 7.73 20.92
N GLN A 132 -2.16 6.52 21.22
CA GLN A 132 -1.74 5.75 22.39
C GLN A 132 -0.24 5.44 22.38
N ALA A 133 0.36 5.30 21.20
CA ALA A 133 1.79 5.14 21.02
C ALA A 133 2.58 6.47 21.18
N GLY A 134 1.89 7.62 21.32
CA GLY A 134 2.51 8.94 21.47
C GLY A 134 2.64 9.75 20.18
N ALA A 135 2.02 9.34 19.08
CA ALA A 135 2.01 10.14 17.86
C ALA A 135 1.00 11.30 17.96
N ALA A 136 1.39 12.50 17.56
CA ALA A 136 0.50 13.65 17.42
C ALA A 136 -0.26 13.58 16.08
N LEU A 137 -1.55 13.94 16.09
CA LEU A 137 -2.36 14.07 14.88
C LEU A 137 -2.67 15.54 14.63
N SER A 138 -2.37 16.05 13.44
CA SER A 138 -2.68 17.40 13.00
C SER A 138 -3.67 17.32 11.84
N PHE A 139 -4.91 17.72 12.09
CA PHE A 139 -5.97 17.80 11.10
C PHE A 139 -5.97 19.16 10.40
N ASP A 140 -6.76 19.29 9.32
CA ASP A 140 -6.84 20.48 8.48
C ASP A 140 -5.47 21.02 8.09
N THR A 141 -4.52 20.09 7.91
CA THR A 141 -3.11 20.39 7.62
C THR A 141 -2.71 19.72 6.31
N ARG A 142 -2.63 20.51 5.26
CA ARG A 142 -2.29 20.07 3.91
C ARG A 142 -0.82 20.26 3.62
N PHE A 143 -0.12 19.19 3.25
CA PHE A 143 1.23 19.27 2.74
C PHE A 143 1.26 19.88 1.33
N LEU A 144 2.11 20.88 1.11
CA LEU A 144 2.26 21.58 -0.16
C LEU A 144 3.58 21.23 -0.86
N GLY A 145 4.68 21.21 -0.12
CA GLY A 145 6.00 21.02 -0.68
C GLY A 145 7.06 20.64 0.35
N ILE A 146 8.23 20.25 -0.15
CA ILE A 146 9.37 19.85 0.67
C ILE A 146 10.66 20.32 0.02
N GLY A 147 11.59 20.79 0.83
CA GLY A 147 12.93 21.18 0.42
C GLY A 147 13.98 20.85 1.47
N PRO A 148 15.27 20.98 1.11
CA PRO A 148 16.36 20.81 2.07
C PRO A 148 16.41 21.97 3.07
N ASN A 149 16.87 21.67 4.30
CA ASN A 149 17.21 22.61 5.34
C ASN A 149 18.58 22.24 5.91
N ALA A 150 19.26 23.20 6.54
CA ALA A 150 20.57 22.98 7.17
C ALA A 150 20.60 21.81 8.15
N ARG A 151 19.48 21.56 8.85
CA ARG A 151 19.34 20.47 9.84
C ARG A 151 18.52 19.26 9.39
N GLY A 152 17.96 19.27 8.16
CA GLY A 152 17.08 18.19 7.68
C GLY A 152 16.22 18.63 6.51
N LEU A 153 14.91 18.65 6.70
CA LEU A 153 13.89 18.97 5.72
C LEU A 153 13.06 20.16 6.19
N ARG A 154 12.68 21.01 5.24
CA ARG A 154 11.65 22.06 5.39
C ARG A 154 10.41 21.63 4.63
N LEU A 155 9.28 21.59 5.31
CA LEU A 155 7.98 21.30 4.74
C LEU A 155 7.18 22.59 4.64
N GLU A 156 6.51 22.77 3.50
CA GLU A 156 5.53 23.82 3.28
C GLU A 156 4.14 23.25 3.48
N LEU A 157 3.35 23.86 4.34
CA LEU A 157 2.03 23.40 4.77
C LEU A 157 0.99 24.50 4.59
N GLU A 158 -0.27 24.09 4.49
CA GLU A 158 -1.44 24.95 4.65
C GLU A 158 -2.25 24.39 5.82
N SER A 159 -2.44 25.17 6.87
CA SER A 159 -3.19 24.79 8.07
C SER A 159 -4.22 25.85 8.39
N GLY A 160 -5.51 25.48 8.48
CA GLY A 160 -6.59 26.45 8.69
C GLY A 160 -6.59 27.60 7.68
N GLY A 161 -6.18 27.38 6.43
CA GLY A 161 -6.07 28.38 5.38
C GLY A 161 -4.83 29.30 5.48
N LYS A 162 -3.90 29.04 6.39
CA LYS A 162 -2.64 29.78 6.53
C LYS A 162 -1.46 28.94 6.05
N HIS A 163 -0.49 29.60 5.40
CA HIS A 163 0.78 28.98 5.06
C HIS A 163 1.67 28.90 6.30
N GLU A 164 2.21 27.71 6.55
CA GLU A 164 3.12 27.42 7.65
C GLU A 164 4.33 26.66 7.16
N GLU A 165 5.45 26.79 7.86
CA GLU A 165 6.64 26.00 7.65
C GLU A 165 6.86 25.06 8.86
N LEU A 166 7.23 23.80 8.56
CA LEU A 166 7.58 22.82 9.57
C LEU A 166 8.93 22.19 9.22
N HIS A 167 9.74 21.92 10.24
CA HIS A 167 11.04 21.28 10.08
C HIS A 167 10.99 19.82 10.57
N ALA A 168 11.65 18.93 9.84
CA ALA A 168 11.70 17.50 10.17
C ALA A 168 13.04 16.88 9.76
N ASP A 169 13.43 15.79 10.43
CA ASP A 169 14.59 14.98 10.02
C ASP A 169 14.18 13.94 8.95
N SER A 170 12.96 13.47 9.06
CA SER A 170 12.43 12.48 8.12
C SER A 170 10.95 12.75 7.82
N VAL A 171 10.55 12.51 6.57
CA VAL A 171 9.17 12.59 6.11
C VAL A 171 8.74 11.25 5.53
N VAL A 172 7.53 10.80 5.86
CA VAL A 172 6.91 9.60 5.28
C VAL A 172 5.68 10.02 4.49
N GLY A 173 5.71 9.84 3.18
CA GLY A 173 4.56 10.00 2.31
C GLY A 173 3.64 8.78 2.40
N ALA A 174 2.43 9.01 2.93
CA ALA A 174 1.35 8.05 3.05
C ALA A 174 0.04 8.61 2.45
N ASP A 175 0.17 9.54 1.53
CA ASP A 175 -0.86 10.39 0.93
C ASP A 175 -1.49 9.79 -0.35
N GLY A 176 -1.36 8.46 -0.52
CA GLY A 176 -2.07 7.69 -1.52
C GLY A 176 -1.43 7.69 -2.92
N ALA A 177 -2.13 7.11 -3.90
CA ALA A 177 -1.60 6.86 -5.23
C ALA A 177 -1.22 8.14 -6.02
N ALA A 178 -1.84 9.29 -5.70
CA ALA A 178 -1.52 10.60 -6.27
C ALA A 178 -0.54 11.40 -5.39
N SER A 179 0.32 10.71 -4.65
CA SER A 179 1.21 11.29 -3.63
C SER A 179 1.86 12.59 -4.06
N ARG A 180 1.59 13.65 -3.29
CA ARG A 180 2.28 14.93 -3.44
C ARG A 180 3.69 14.86 -2.88
N VAL A 181 3.87 14.11 -1.78
CA VAL A 181 5.21 13.85 -1.22
C VAL A 181 6.11 13.20 -2.26
N ALA A 182 5.64 12.15 -2.93
CA ALA A 182 6.42 11.49 -3.99
C ALA A 182 6.81 12.48 -5.10
N ARG A 183 5.85 13.25 -5.59
CA ARG A 183 6.03 14.20 -6.69
C ARG A 183 7.02 15.31 -6.35
N THR A 184 6.85 15.97 -5.21
CA THR A 184 7.71 17.08 -4.78
C THR A 184 9.10 16.63 -4.35
N SER A 185 9.25 15.34 -4.03
CA SER A 185 10.54 14.71 -3.71
C SER A 185 11.21 14.04 -4.93
N GLY A 186 10.64 14.19 -6.13
CA GLY A 186 11.27 13.76 -7.40
C GLY A 186 11.06 12.27 -7.74
N TRP A 187 10.09 11.56 -7.14
CA TRP A 187 9.67 10.26 -7.66
C TRP A 187 8.84 10.42 -8.93
N PRO A 188 8.96 9.48 -9.88
CA PRO A 188 8.08 9.48 -11.05
C PRO A 188 6.62 9.21 -10.63
N PRO A 189 5.64 9.68 -11.42
CA PRO A 189 4.24 9.39 -11.17
C PRO A 189 3.96 7.88 -11.27
N ILE A 190 3.08 7.38 -10.40
CA ILE A 190 2.63 6.00 -10.40
C ILE A 190 1.36 5.92 -11.25
N GLU A 191 1.33 4.98 -12.19
CA GLU A 191 0.14 4.67 -12.95
C GLU A 191 -0.97 4.15 -12.04
N THR A 192 -2.21 4.52 -12.35
CA THR A 192 -3.39 4.08 -11.60
C THR A 192 -4.48 3.61 -12.52
N VAL A 193 -5.24 2.61 -12.08
CA VAL A 193 -6.43 2.09 -12.75
C VAL A 193 -7.69 2.36 -11.93
N PRO A 194 -8.87 2.48 -12.58
CA PRO A 194 -10.14 2.67 -11.89
C PRO A 194 -10.58 1.39 -11.20
N LEU A 195 -11.10 1.52 -9.99
CA LEU A 195 -11.90 0.52 -9.29
C LEU A 195 -13.31 1.06 -9.16
N VAL A 196 -14.29 0.26 -9.57
CA VAL A 196 -15.72 0.51 -9.37
C VAL A 196 -16.28 -0.61 -8.50
N GLN A 197 -17.01 -0.26 -7.47
CA GLN A 197 -17.65 -1.18 -6.55
C GLN A 197 -19.03 -0.66 -6.17
N ALA A 198 -19.97 -1.58 -5.92
CA ALA A 198 -21.27 -1.24 -5.37
C ALA A 198 -21.61 -2.21 -4.24
N ILE A 199 -22.30 -1.73 -3.23
CA ILE A 199 -22.98 -2.59 -2.26
C ILE A 199 -24.28 -3.08 -2.90
N VAL A 200 -24.50 -4.39 -2.84
CA VAL A 200 -25.66 -5.08 -3.40
C VAL A 200 -26.25 -6.04 -2.35
N ARG A 201 -27.49 -6.49 -2.59
CA ARG A 201 -28.01 -7.68 -1.91
C ARG A 201 -27.41 -8.92 -2.58
N PRO A 202 -26.73 -9.81 -1.82
CA PRO A 202 -26.16 -11.01 -2.43
C PRO A 202 -27.27 -11.93 -2.98
N PRO A 203 -26.98 -12.70 -4.05
CA PRO A 203 -27.90 -13.73 -4.53
C PRO A 203 -28.20 -14.74 -3.44
N LYS A 204 -29.45 -15.30 -3.43
CA LYS A 204 -29.89 -16.27 -2.40
C LYS A 204 -29.04 -17.54 -2.34
N ASP A 205 -28.41 -17.90 -3.44
CA ASP A 205 -27.51 -19.05 -3.58
C ASP A 205 -26.04 -18.74 -3.22
N CYS A 206 -25.75 -17.51 -2.76
CA CYS A 206 -24.41 -17.12 -2.31
C CYS A 206 -24.30 -17.27 -0.79
N PRO A 207 -23.52 -18.26 -0.28
CA PRO A 207 -23.31 -18.40 1.15
C PRO A 207 -22.58 -17.18 1.72
N PRO A 208 -22.89 -16.75 2.96
CA PRO A 208 -22.30 -15.54 3.55
C PRO A 208 -20.78 -15.67 3.84
N ASP A 209 -20.24 -16.88 3.83
CA ASP A 209 -18.82 -17.19 4.02
C ASP A 209 -18.05 -17.45 2.70
N THR A 210 -18.66 -17.11 1.55
CA THR A 210 -18.13 -17.46 0.21
C THR A 210 -17.98 -16.22 -0.66
N THR A 211 -16.75 -15.92 -1.05
CA THR A 211 -16.46 -14.88 -2.06
C THR A 211 -16.55 -15.49 -3.47
N ARG A 212 -17.24 -14.82 -4.37
CA ARG A 212 -17.33 -15.19 -5.79
C ARG A 212 -16.41 -14.33 -6.64
N VAL A 213 -15.75 -14.95 -7.60
CA VAL A 213 -14.85 -14.28 -8.57
C VAL A 213 -15.24 -14.70 -9.98
N TRP A 214 -15.41 -13.74 -10.90
CA TRP A 214 -15.68 -14.01 -12.31
C TRP A 214 -14.57 -13.45 -13.19
N PHE A 215 -14.06 -14.28 -14.08
CA PHE A 215 -13.13 -13.90 -15.13
C PHE A 215 -13.91 -13.60 -16.41
N VAL A 216 -13.89 -12.33 -16.82
CA VAL A 216 -14.58 -11.81 -18.02
C VAL A 216 -13.57 -10.96 -18.79
N PRO A 217 -12.65 -11.57 -19.56
CA PRO A 217 -11.54 -10.87 -20.19
C PRO A 217 -11.98 -9.81 -21.21
N ASP A 218 -13.16 -9.94 -21.81
CA ASP A 218 -13.73 -8.93 -22.71
C ASP A 218 -14.08 -7.60 -22.00
N ASP A 219 -14.32 -7.64 -20.69
CA ASP A 219 -14.63 -6.46 -19.88
C ASP A 219 -13.38 -5.92 -19.17
N THR A 220 -12.51 -6.80 -18.70
CA THR A 220 -11.32 -6.43 -17.91
C THR A 220 -10.28 -7.55 -17.90
N PRO A 221 -8.99 -7.23 -17.98
CA PRO A 221 -7.93 -8.21 -17.77
C PRO A 221 -7.79 -8.63 -16.31
N TYR A 222 -8.54 -8.01 -15.38
CA TYR A 222 -8.61 -8.39 -13.98
C TYR A 222 -9.74 -9.40 -13.74
N PHE A 223 -10.68 -9.09 -12.84
CA PHE A 223 -11.83 -9.94 -12.52
C PHE A 223 -12.90 -9.13 -11.80
N TYR A 224 -14.13 -9.63 -11.80
CA TYR A 224 -15.19 -9.21 -10.92
C TYR A 224 -15.14 -10.00 -9.61
N TRP A 225 -15.57 -9.39 -8.52
CA TRP A 225 -15.72 -10.07 -7.23
C TRP A 225 -17.07 -9.74 -6.59
N LEU A 226 -17.60 -10.67 -5.82
CA LEU A 226 -18.68 -10.46 -4.87
C LEU A 226 -18.21 -10.92 -3.50
N ILE A 227 -18.12 -9.99 -2.56
CA ILE A 227 -17.58 -10.19 -1.21
C ILE A 227 -18.73 -9.99 -0.21
N PRO A 228 -19.27 -11.03 0.43
CA PRO A 228 -20.30 -10.88 1.44
C PRO A 228 -19.80 -10.13 2.67
N GLU A 229 -20.54 -9.12 3.11
CA GLU A 229 -20.36 -8.43 4.39
C GLU A 229 -21.25 -9.06 5.46
N SER A 230 -22.43 -9.47 5.06
CA SER A 230 -23.46 -10.15 5.83
C SER A 230 -24.38 -10.96 4.90
N PRO A 231 -25.37 -11.70 5.42
CA PRO A 231 -26.36 -12.37 4.57
C PRO A 231 -27.17 -11.42 3.66
N GLU A 232 -27.29 -10.13 4.02
CA GLU A 232 -28.09 -9.13 3.31
C GLU A 232 -27.26 -8.13 2.51
N ARG A 233 -25.94 -8.11 2.70
CA ARG A 233 -25.05 -7.11 2.09
C ARG A 233 -23.79 -7.75 1.53
N ALA A 234 -23.43 -7.38 0.31
CA ALA A 234 -22.19 -7.78 -0.31
C ALA A 234 -21.60 -6.63 -1.15
N ALA A 235 -20.30 -6.60 -1.23
CA ALA A 235 -19.57 -5.68 -2.12
C ALA A 235 -19.28 -6.38 -3.45
N LEU A 236 -19.95 -5.97 -4.52
CA LEU A 236 -19.62 -6.34 -5.89
C LEU A 236 -18.66 -5.31 -6.48
N GLY A 237 -17.62 -5.73 -7.16
CA GLY A 237 -16.68 -4.78 -7.75
C GLY A 237 -15.87 -5.33 -8.91
N VAL A 238 -15.19 -4.40 -9.59
CA VAL A 238 -14.29 -4.66 -10.72
C VAL A 238 -13.16 -3.65 -10.74
N ILE A 239 -12.03 -4.05 -11.29
CA ILE A 239 -10.95 -3.15 -11.68
C ILE A 239 -10.88 -3.11 -13.20
N GLY A 240 -10.84 -1.91 -13.74
CA GLY A 240 -10.65 -1.70 -15.16
C GLY A 240 -9.22 -1.41 -15.56
N GLU A 241 -9.03 -1.08 -16.82
CA GLU A 241 -7.79 -0.56 -17.35
C GLU A 241 -7.84 0.95 -17.54
N HIS A 242 -6.67 1.53 -17.81
CA HIS A 242 -6.59 2.94 -18.20
C HIS A 242 -7.32 3.15 -19.53
N GLY A 243 -8.26 4.11 -19.56
CA GLY A 243 -9.05 4.42 -20.75
C GLY A 243 -10.24 3.49 -21.01
N SER A 244 -10.45 2.42 -20.23
CA SER A 244 -11.63 1.57 -20.33
C SER A 244 -12.88 2.24 -19.74
N ASP A 245 -14.05 1.95 -20.32
CA ASP A 245 -15.34 2.32 -19.73
C ASP A 245 -15.75 1.30 -18.65
N THR A 246 -14.93 1.25 -17.59
CA THR A 246 -15.10 0.31 -16.47
C THR A 246 -16.49 0.40 -15.85
N LYS A 247 -17.05 1.62 -15.76
CA LYS A 247 -18.36 1.83 -15.15
C LYS A 247 -19.44 1.16 -15.99
N ARG A 248 -19.43 1.33 -17.31
CA ARG A 248 -20.40 0.72 -18.23
C ARG A 248 -20.29 -0.82 -18.22
N CYS A 249 -19.06 -1.37 -18.21
CA CYS A 249 -18.86 -2.82 -18.07
C CYS A 249 -19.47 -3.32 -16.76
N PHE A 250 -19.27 -2.59 -15.66
CA PHE A 250 -19.83 -2.94 -14.36
C PHE A 250 -21.36 -2.87 -14.32
N GLU A 251 -21.97 -1.85 -14.92
CA GLU A 251 -23.44 -1.71 -15.04
C GLU A 251 -24.04 -2.89 -15.82
N ARG A 252 -23.45 -3.25 -16.97
CA ARG A 252 -23.88 -4.45 -17.74
C ARG A 252 -23.76 -5.74 -16.91
N PHE A 253 -22.70 -5.84 -16.10
CA PHE A 253 -22.51 -7.02 -15.24
C PHE A 253 -23.57 -7.08 -14.14
N LEU A 254 -23.94 -5.95 -13.52
CA LEU A 254 -25.04 -5.84 -12.55
C LEU A 254 -26.36 -6.32 -13.17
N GLU A 255 -26.70 -5.82 -14.36
CA GLU A 255 -27.90 -6.22 -15.11
C GLU A 255 -27.89 -7.72 -15.41
N LYS A 256 -26.79 -8.26 -15.96
CA LYS A 256 -26.63 -9.70 -16.27
C LYS A 256 -26.79 -10.58 -15.02
N LYS A 257 -26.38 -10.10 -13.85
CA LYS A 257 -26.49 -10.80 -12.57
C LYS A 257 -27.80 -10.50 -11.81
N GLN A 258 -28.63 -9.62 -12.34
CA GLN A 258 -29.88 -9.16 -11.71
C GLN A 258 -29.63 -8.60 -10.29
N LEU A 259 -28.57 -7.80 -10.13
CA LEU A 259 -28.17 -7.18 -8.89
C LEU A 259 -28.41 -5.67 -8.94
N GLU A 260 -29.09 -5.15 -7.92
CA GLU A 260 -29.36 -3.73 -7.78
C GLU A 260 -28.30 -3.07 -6.89
N PRO A 261 -27.65 -1.98 -7.34
CA PRO A 261 -26.70 -1.26 -6.51
C PRO A 261 -27.40 -0.42 -5.45
N LEU A 262 -27.10 -0.65 -4.17
CA LEU A 262 -27.60 0.12 -3.03
C LEU A 262 -26.72 1.34 -2.73
N GLU A 263 -25.40 1.22 -2.93
CA GLU A 263 -24.40 2.23 -2.67
C GLU A 263 -23.25 2.08 -3.66
N TRP A 264 -22.78 3.19 -4.22
CA TRP A 264 -21.63 3.20 -5.13
C TRP A 264 -20.36 3.59 -4.41
N GLN A 265 -19.28 2.87 -4.70
CA GLN A 265 -17.95 3.14 -4.19
C GLN A 265 -16.95 3.13 -5.34
N GLY A 266 -15.92 3.96 -5.25
CA GLY A 266 -14.89 4.03 -6.28
C GLY A 266 -13.53 4.39 -5.71
N ALA A 267 -12.49 3.99 -6.43
CA ALA A 267 -11.12 4.36 -6.11
C ALA A 267 -10.23 4.34 -7.35
N ARG A 268 -9.06 4.93 -7.22
CA ARG A 268 -7.93 4.72 -8.13
C ARG A 268 -6.90 3.86 -7.43
N ILE A 269 -6.51 2.76 -8.07
CA ILE A 269 -5.58 1.77 -7.51
C ILE A 269 -4.24 1.93 -8.21
N PRO A 270 -3.13 2.06 -7.47
CA PRO A 270 -1.82 2.12 -8.09
C PRO A 270 -1.44 0.76 -8.70
N VAL A 271 -0.83 0.78 -9.87
CA VAL A 271 -0.35 -0.42 -10.55
C VAL A 271 1.14 -0.61 -10.25
N TYR A 272 1.47 -1.71 -9.58
CA TYR A 272 2.86 -2.08 -9.39
C TYR A 272 3.44 -2.63 -10.71
N ARG A 273 4.39 -1.91 -11.30
CA ARG A 273 5.15 -2.36 -12.49
C ARG A 273 6.61 -2.68 -12.19
N GLY A 274 7.02 -2.48 -10.95
CA GLY A 274 8.37 -2.72 -10.46
C GLY A 274 8.57 -2.04 -9.10
N TRP A 275 9.68 -2.33 -8.45
CA TRP A 275 9.96 -1.76 -7.14
C TRP A 275 10.18 -0.25 -7.21
N VAL A 276 9.32 0.48 -6.52
CA VAL A 276 9.51 1.91 -6.26
C VAL A 276 10.49 2.03 -5.09
N PRO A 277 11.66 2.69 -5.26
CA PRO A 277 12.56 2.95 -4.14
C PRO A 277 11.81 3.73 -3.05
N VAL A 278 11.68 3.15 -1.88
CA VAL A 278 10.86 3.74 -0.78
C VAL A 278 11.60 4.80 0.03
N ARG A 279 12.87 5.05 -0.25
CA ARG A 279 13.72 6.01 0.46
C ARG A 279 14.46 6.90 -0.52
N ARG A 280 14.50 8.21 -0.24
CA ARG A 280 15.28 9.19 -0.99
C ARG A 280 15.86 10.24 -0.03
N PRO A 281 17.16 10.55 -0.08
CA PRO A 281 17.74 11.66 0.66
C PRO A 281 17.39 13.00 -0.03
N ILE A 282 17.14 14.03 0.77
CA ILE A 282 17.01 15.43 0.34
C ILE A 282 17.83 16.27 1.32
N GLY A 283 18.96 16.82 0.88
CA GLY A 283 19.92 17.50 1.76
C GLY A 283 20.36 16.58 2.89
N ASN A 284 20.20 17.03 4.14
CA ASN A 284 20.53 16.26 5.34
C ASN A 284 19.36 15.42 5.89
N GLY A 285 18.19 15.44 5.24
CA GLY A 285 17.02 14.70 5.65
C GLY A 285 16.67 13.54 4.73
N GLU A 286 15.68 12.77 5.11
CA GLU A 286 15.26 11.56 4.39
C GLU A 286 13.74 11.54 4.15
N VAL A 287 13.33 11.22 2.95
CA VAL A 287 11.93 11.02 2.58
C VAL A 287 11.68 9.55 2.30
N TYR A 288 10.58 9.05 2.86
CA TYR A 288 10.11 7.68 2.69
C TYR A 288 8.71 7.67 2.08
N LEU A 289 8.34 6.57 1.42
CA LEU A 289 7.00 6.33 0.91
C LEU A 289 6.46 5.00 1.44
N VAL A 290 5.14 4.94 1.75
CA VAL A 290 4.45 3.74 2.20
C VAL A 290 3.07 3.59 1.55
N GLY A 291 2.58 2.36 1.50
CA GLY A 291 1.24 2.06 0.97
C GLY A 291 1.10 2.40 -0.52
N ASP A 292 -0.02 2.99 -0.88
CA ASP A 292 -0.34 3.34 -2.27
C ASP A 292 0.63 4.38 -2.85
N ALA A 293 1.21 5.26 -2.01
CA ALA A 293 2.23 6.21 -2.43
C ALA A 293 3.52 5.55 -2.92
N ALA A 294 3.78 4.31 -2.51
CA ALA A 294 4.90 3.47 -2.94
C ALA A 294 4.47 2.32 -3.87
N ALA A 295 3.25 2.34 -4.41
CA ALA A 295 2.65 1.25 -5.19
C ALA A 295 2.73 -0.13 -4.51
N GLN A 296 2.62 -0.19 -3.18
CA GLN A 296 2.71 -1.43 -2.41
C GLN A 296 1.40 -2.23 -2.47
N VAL A 297 1.01 -2.62 -3.68
CA VAL A 297 -0.24 -3.34 -3.99
C VAL A 297 0.07 -4.64 -4.73
N LYS A 298 -0.57 -5.73 -4.31
CA LYS A 298 -0.52 -7.02 -5.01
C LYS A 298 -1.35 -6.93 -6.29
N VAL A 299 -0.74 -6.74 -7.44
CA VAL A 299 -1.45 -6.56 -8.70
C VAL A 299 -2.14 -7.82 -9.23
N SER A 300 -1.85 -9.01 -8.72
CA SER A 300 -2.54 -10.25 -9.09
C SER A 300 -3.93 -10.38 -8.45
N THR A 301 -4.10 -9.90 -7.21
CA THR A 301 -5.35 -9.97 -6.43
C THR A 301 -5.85 -8.60 -5.97
N VAL A 302 -5.15 -7.54 -6.35
CA VAL A 302 -5.44 -6.12 -6.10
C VAL A 302 -5.65 -5.77 -4.61
N GLY A 303 -4.90 -6.45 -3.73
CA GLY A 303 -4.90 -6.18 -2.28
C GLY A 303 -3.75 -5.26 -1.87
N GLY A 304 -4.04 -4.10 -1.27
CA GLY A 304 -3.04 -3.12 -0.83
C GLY A 304 -2.85 -3.01 0.68
N ILE A 305 -3.78 -3.50 1.50
CA ILE A 305 -3.75 -3.30 2.96
C ILE A 305 -2.59 -4.05 3.61
N VAL A 306 -2.51 -5.36 3.44
CA VAL A 306 -1.46 -6.19 4.07
C VAL A 306 -0.07 -5.80 3.55
N THR A 307 0.07 -5.57 2.25
CA THR A 307 1.34 -5.15 1.65
C THR A 307 1.72 -3.72 2.04
N GLY A 308 0.74 -2.83 2.20
CA GLY A 308 0.95 -1.48 2.74
C GLY A 308 1.44 -1.51 4.20
N PHE A 309 0.90 -2.40 5.04
CA PHE A 309 1.39 -2.60 6.40
C PHE A 309 2.79 -3.22 6.45
N ARG A 310 3.09 -4.16 5.55
CA ARG A 310 4.45 -4.68 5.40
C ARG A 310 5.43 -3.59 4.97
N GLY A 311 5.04 -2.73 4.04
CA GLY A 311 5.81 -1.56 3.65
C GLY A 311 6.03 -0.58 4.81
N ALA A 312 4.96 -0.30 5.58
CA ALA A 312 5.01 0.54 6.77
C ALA A 312 5.91 -0.05 7.87
N LEU A 313 5.83 -1.37 8.11
CA LEU A 313 6.74 -2.08 9.01
C LEU A 313 8.19 -1.93 8.55
N GLY A 314 8.45 -2.14 7.27
CA GLY A 314 9.78 -2.03 6.72
C GLY A 314 10.35 -0.61 6.77
N VAL A 315 9.54 0.42 6.49
CA VAL A 315 9.96 1.82 6.64
C VAL A 315 10.17 2.18 8.11
N SER A 316 9.33 1.68 9.03
CA SER A 316 9.53 1.87 10.47
C SER A 316 10.86 1.26 10.95
N GLN A 317 11.20 0.05 10.47
CA GLN A 317 12.51 -0.56 10.74
C GLN A 317 13.65 0.31 10.20
N ALA A 318 13.54 0.80 8.97
CA ALA A 318 14.56 1.66 8.37
C ALA A 318 14.77 2.95 9.15
N LEU A 319 13.70 3.61 9.59
CA LEU A 319 13.74 4.82 10.43
C LEU A 319 14.38 4.58 11.79
N LEU A 320 14.15 3.40 12.41
CA LEU A 320 14.65 3.06 13.72
C LEU A 320 16.06 2.42 13.70
N GLN A 321 16.47 1.80 12.57
CA GLN A 321 17.67 1.00 12.42
C GLN A 321 18.66 1.54 11.37
N ASN A 322 18.75 2.87 11.21
CA ASN A 322 19.69 3.52 10.29
C ASN A 322 19.57 3.05 8.83
N GLY A 323 18.35 2.99 8.32
CA GLY A 323 18.08 2.68 6.91
C GLY A 323 18.04 1.19 6.56
N LYS A 324 18.21 0.28 7.52
CA LYS A 324 18.18 -1.18 7.29
C LYS A 324 16.79 -1.73 7.51
N SER A 325 16.31 -2.59 6.59
CA SER A 325 15.06 -3.34 6.73
C SER A 325 15.08 -4.62 5.91
N GLN A 326 14.93 -5.76 6.57
CA GLN A 326 14.76 -7.07 5.92
C GLN A 326 13.35 -7.19 5.33
N GLU A 327 12.35 -6.57 5.96
CA GLU A 327 10.97 -6.60 5.51
C GLU A 327 10.78 -5.95 4.13
N LEU A 328 11.46 -4.82 3.86
CA LEU A 328 11.41 -4.19 2.52
C LEU A 328 11.99 -5.11 1.44
N ALA A 329 13.05 -5.84 1.73
CA ALA A 329 13.64 -6.79 0.79
C ALA A 329 12.69 -7.99 0.54
N ALA A 330 12.01 -8.49 1.58
CA ALA A 330 11.03 -9.55 1.46
C ALA A 330 9.79 -9.08 0.68
N LEU A 331 9.26 -7.90 0.98
CA LEU A 331 8.13 -7.29 0.28
C LEU A 331 8.44 -7.06 -1.22
N ARG A 332 9.65 -6.59 -1.54
CA ARG A 332 10.07 -6.41 -2.93
C ARG A 332 10.00 -7.72 -3.73
N ARG A 333 10.47 -8.82 -3.16
CA ARG A 333 10.41 -10.15 -3.82
C ARG A 333 8.96 -10.58 -4.01
N GLU A 334 8.13 -10.43 -2.99
CA GLU A 334 6.72 -10.80 -3.02
C GLU A 334 5.95 -10.01 -4.10
N LEU A 335 6.07 -8.68 -4.12
CA LEU A 335 5.45 -7.85 -5.14
C LEU A 335 5.97 -8.16 -6.56
N GLY A 336 7.25 -8.50 -6.69
CA GLY A 336 7.83 -8.96 -7.95
C GLY A 336 7.18 -10.25 -8.47
N THR A 337 6.89 -11.22 -7.58
CA THR A 337 6.16 -12.45 -7.93
C THR A 337 4.73 -12.15 -8.36
N HIS A 338 4.01 -11.29 -7.63
CA HIS A 338 2.66 -10.85 -8.03
C HIS A 338 2.65 -10.14 -9.39
N TRP A 339 3.68 -9.35 -9.67
CA TRP A 339 3.86 -8.70 -10.97
C TRP A 339 4.05 -9.72 -12.10
N LEU A 340 4.88 -10.74 -11.89
CA LEU A 340 5.08 -11.81 -12.86
C LEU A 340 3.77 -12.56 -13.15
N ILE A 341 3.03 -12.94 -12.10
CA ILE A 341 1.71 -13.58 -12.23
C ILE A 341 0.75 -12.66 -13.00
N ARG A 342 0.69 -11.38 -12.67
CA ARG A 342 -0.20 -10.42 -13.36
C ARG A 342 0.13 -10.28 -14.84
N ARG A 343 1.41 -10.22 -15.19
CA ARG A 343 1.84 -10.17 -16.59
C ARG A 343 1.38 -11.38 -17.39
N ALA A 344 1.41 -12.57 -16.79
CA ALA A 344 0.90 -13.78 -17.42
C ALA A 344 -0.63 -13.70 -17.64
N LEU A 345 -1.38 -13.32 -16.59
CA LEU A 345 -2.84 -13.26 -16.63
C LEU A 345 -3.39 -12.09 -17.48
N HIS A 346 -2.57 -11.05 -17.72
CA HIS A 346 -3.01 -9.85 -18.45
C HIS A 346 -3.39 -10.15 -19.90
N HIS A 347 -2.79 -11.16 -20.50
CA HIS A 347 -3.02 -11.59 -21.88
C HIS A 347 -3.88 -12.85 -21.99
N PHE A 348 -4.53 -13.25 -20.87
CA PHE A 348 -5.44 -14.40 -20.91
C PHE A 348 -6.74 -14.03 -21.60
N GLU A 349 -7.10 -14.87 -22.58
CA GLU A 349 -8.41 -14.88 -23.22
C GLU A 349 -9.39 -15.80 -22.47
N GLN A 350 -10.64 -15.81 -22.86
CA GLN A 350 -11.69 -16.64 -22.28
C GLN A 350 -11.31 -18.14 -22.23
N LYS A 351 -10.70 -18.64 -23.30
CA LYS A 351 -10.23 -20.05 -23.36
C LYS A 351 -9.14 -20.38 -22.34
N ASP A 352 -8.26 -19.39 -22.02
CA ASP A 352 -7.16 -19.58 -21.07
C ASP A 352 -7.72 -19.63 -19.64
N TYR A 353 -8.70 -18.77 -19.30
CA TYR A 353 -9.40 -18.85 -18.03
C TYR A 353 -10.21 -20.14 -17.89
N SER A 354 -10.86 -20.61 -18.96
CA SER A 354 -11.57 -21.89 -18.97
C SER A 354 -10.61 -23.05 -18.69
N GLN A 355 -9.44 -23.05 -19.34
CA GLN A 355 -8.39 -24.04 -19.09
C GLN A 355 -7.81 -23.93 -17.67
N LEU A 356 -7.63 -22.68 -17.15
CA LEU A 356 -7.19 -22.46 -15.78
C LEU A 356 -8.15 -23.11 -14.78
N VAL A 357 -9.45 -22.89 -14.93
CA VAL A 357 -10.47 -23.44 -14.02
C VAL A 357 -10.50 -24.99 -14.13
N ASP A 358 -10.40 -25.57 -15.34
CA ASP A 358 -10.36 -27.02 -15.55
C ASP A 358 -9.12 -27.68 -14.92
N LEU A 359 -7.99 -26.97 -14.89
CA LEU A 359 -6.75 -27.44 -14.28
C LEU A 359 -6.73 -27.36 -12.73
N LEU A 360 -7.74 -26.76 -12.11
CA LEU A 360 -7.89 -26.72 -10.66
C LEU A 360 -8.44 -28.06 -10.14
N ASP A 361 -7.65 -29.12 -10.21
CA ASP A 361 -7.98 -30.41 -9.62
C ASP A 361 -8.03 -30.36 -8.08
N ALA A 362 -8.45 -31.43 -7.42
CA ALA A 362 -8.60 -31.48 -5.96
C ALA A 362 -7.28 -31.13 -5.23
N SER A 363 -6.13 -31.62 -5.72
CA SER A 363 -4.80 -31.38 -5.15
C SER A 363 -4.39 -29.91 -5.26
N THR A 364 -4.65 -29.30 -6.42
CA THR A 364 -4.35 -27.87 -6.66
C THR A 364 -5.24 -26.99 -5.81
N ARG A 365 -6.56 -27.27 -5.75
CA ARG A 365 -7.51 -26.55 -4.88
C ARG A 365 -7.14 -26.62 -3.41
N GLN A 366 -6.74 -27.80 -2.93
CA GLN A 366 -6.23 -27.96 -1.57
C GLN A 366 -5.02 -27.05 -1.31
N SER A 367 -4.04 -27.02 -2.22
CA SER A 367 -2.85 -26.17 -2.07
C SER A 367 -3.18 -24.68 -2.07
N LEU A 368 -4.14 -24.26 -2.91
CA LEU A 368 -4.63 -22.88 -2.92
C LEU A 368 -5.33 -22.50 -1.62
N GLY A 369 -5.98 -23.46 -0.96
CA GLY A 369 -6.64 -23.25 0.34
C GLY A 369 -5.69 -23.25 1.54
N GLU A 370 -4.60 -24.00 1.47
CA GLU A 370 -3.61 -24.14 2.56
C GLU A 370 -2.61 -22.98 2.59
N ILE A 371 -2.27 -22.40 1.44
CA ILE A 371 -1.24 -21.39 1.32
C ILE A 371 -1.88 -20.00 1.28
N ASN A 372 -1.41 -19.15 2.18
CA ASN A 372 -1.86 -17.77 2.23
C ASN A 372 -1.50 -17.03 0.94
N ARG A 373 -2.46 -16.26 0.39
CA ARG A 373 -2.28 -15.47 -0.84
C ARG A 373 -1.23 -14.35 -0.72
N ASP A 374 -0.77 -14.06 0.48
CA ASP A 374 0.37 -13.14 0.73
C ASP A 374 1.72 -13.86 0.66
N GLU A 375 1.74 -15.18 0.46
CA GLU A 375 2.93 -16.01 0.26
C GLU A 375 3.03 -16.47 -1.21
N SER A 376 2.93 -15.52 -2.15
CA SER A 376 2.83 -15.84 -3.59
C SER A 376 4.02 -16.66 -4.12
N THR A 377 5.21 -16.45 -3.60
CA THR A 377 6.40 -17.24 -3.96
C THR A 377 6.22 -18.71 -3.58
N ARG A 378 5.73 -18.98 -2.36
CA ARG A 378 5.45 -20.34 -1.88
C ARG A 378 4.30 -20.97 -2.65
N LEU A 379 3.25 -20.19 -2.92
CA LEU A 379 2.10 -20.61 -3.72
C LEU A 379 2.54 -21.03 -5.13
N LEU A 380 3.33 -20.18 -5.80
CA LEU A 380 3.84 -20.44 -7.14
C LEU A 380 4.68 -21.74 -7.18
N TRP A 381 5.60 -21.93 -6.22
CA TRP A 381 6.38 -23.16 -6.12
C TRP A 381 5.53 -24.42 -5.98
N ASN A 382 4.48 -24.38 -5.16
CA ASN A 382 3.57 -25.52 -4.99
C ASN A 382 2.76 -25.79 -6.26
N VAL A 383 2.26 -24.75 -6.93
CA VAL A 383 1.54 -24.86 -8.20
C VAL A 383 2.46 -25.46 -9.28
N VAL A 384 3.71 -24.97 -9.39
CA VAL A 384 4.71 -25.52 -10.33
C VAL A 384 4.93 -27.01 -10.12
N ARG A 385 5.03 -27.45 -8.87
CA ARG A 385 5.32 -28.86 -8.54
C ARG A 385 4.11 -29.77 -8.75
N ARG A 386 2.90 -29.33 -8.43
CA ARG A 386 1.67 -30.15 -8.47
C ARG A 386 0.95 -30.09 -9.80
N GLN A 387 0.98 -28.94 -10.48
CA GLN A 387 0.27 -28.74 -11.74
C GLN A 387 1.13 -27.98 -12.77
N PRO A 388 2.14 -28.65 -13.38
CA PRO A 388 3.06 -28.01 -14.33
C PRO A 388 2.34 -27.44 -15.57
N ARG A 389 1.14 -27.92 -15.92
CA ARG A 389 0.35 -27.38 -17.04
C ARG A 389 -0.09 -25.94 -16.78
N LEU A 390 -0.32 -25.53 -15.53
CA LEU A 390 -0.60 -24.12 -15.18
C LEU A 390 0.62 -23.24 -15.44
N VAL A 391 1.83 -23.77 -15.30
CA VAL A 391 3.06 -23.03 -15.65
C VAL A 391 3.16 -22.81 -17.14
N LEU A 392 2.86 -23.84 -17.94
CA LEU A 392 2.87 -23.72 -19.40
C LEU A 392 1.83 -22.68 -19.87
N LEU A 393 0.65 -22.69 -19.27
CA LEU A 393 -0.39 -21.69 -19.53
C LEU A 393 0.10 -20.28 -19.19
N GLY A 394 0.73 -20.10 -18.02
CA GLY A 394 1.32 -18.83 -17.61
C GLY A 394 2.45 -18.34 -18.52
N LEU A 395 3.34 -19.26 -18.95
CA LEU A 395 4.42 -18.95 -19.89
C LEU A 395 3.88 -18.49 -21.26
N ARG A 396 2.81 -19.15 -21.75
CA ARG A 396 2.13 -18.72 -22.96
C ARG A 396 1.64 -17.28 -22.86
N GLY A 397 0.96 -16.90 -21.76
CA GLY A 397 0.52 -15.54 -21.51
C GLY A 397 1.68 -14.53 -21.49
N LEU A 398 2.84 -14.89 -20.91
CA LEU A 398 4.04 -14.05 -20.91
C LEU A 398 4.65 -13.87 -22.30
N LEU A 399 4.56 -14.88 -23.18
CA LEU A 399 5.11 -14.82 -24.55
C LEU A 399 4.22 -13.97 -25.48
N MET A 400 2.89 -14.02 -25.32
CA MET A 400 1.95 -13.24 -26.11
C MET A 400 2.17 -11.71 -25.91
N GLY A 401 2.49 -11.27 -24.70
CA GLY A 401 2.79 -9.87 -24.40
C GLY A 401 4.11 -9.32 -24.96
N LYS A 402 4.93 -10.13 -25.62
CA LYS A 402 6.16 -9.64 -26.29
C LYS A 402 5.91 -9.15 -27.71
N GLY A 403 4.78 -9.52 -28.32
CA GLY A 403 4.44 -9.14 -29.70
C GLY A 403 3.88 -7.72 -29.87
N GLU A 404 3.43 -7.08 -28.79
CA GLU A 404 2.81 -5.74 -28.84
C GLU A 404 3.79 -4.55 -28.59
N ARG A 405 5.11 -4.83 -28.50
CA ARG A 405 6.14 -3.81 -28.36
C ARG A 405 6.96 -3.67 -29.67
N SER A 406 6.31 -3.28 -30.75
CA SER A 406 6.99 -2.76 -31.93
C SER A 406 6.37 -1.43 -32.39
#